data_6b8e2c7154d7be914eab0b7b7078348c
#
_entry.id   6b8e2c7154d7be914eab0b7b7078348c
#
_cell.length_a   1.000
_cell.length_b   1.000
_cell.length_c   1.000
_cell.angle_alpha   90.00
_cell.angle_beta   90.00
_cell.angle_gamma   90.00
#
_symmetry.space_group_name_H-M   'P 1'
#
loop_
_entity.id
_entity.type
_entity.pdbx_description
1 polymer ?
#
loop_
_entity_poly.entity_id
_entity_poly.type
_entity_poly.pdbx_seq_one_letter_code
_entity_poly.pdbx_strand_id
1 'polypeptide(L)' 'MNNEGFVSLPLLSVSETATYMGVGKKVVYQLIEFGEIRAVKNKGAVLIEKASVDDFRASGKLT' A
#
# COMPACT_ATOMS: atom_id res chain seq x y z
N MET A 1 -19.80 15.72 -0.21
CA MET A 1 -18.94 15.10 -1.18
C MET A 1 -18.08 14.05 -0.53
N ASN A 2 -18.16 12.90 -1.02
CA ASN A 2 -17.34 11.84 -0.46
C ASN A 2 -16.01 11.78 -1.17
N ASN A 3 -15.13 11.01 -0.62
CA ASN A 3 -13.77 10.88 -1.15
C ASN A 3 -13.53 9.56 -1.80
N GLU A 4 -14.61 8.89 -2.17
CA GLU A 4 -14.44 7.55 -2.69
C GLU A 4 -13.64 7.49 -3.95
N GLY A 5 -13.71 8.54 -4.73
CA GLY A 5 -12.95 8.58 -5.97
C GLY A 5 -11.54 9.07 -5.82
N PHE A 6 -11.17 9.49 -4.64
CA PHE A 6 -9.84 10.07 -4.47
C PHE A 6 -8.87 9.00 -4.05
N VAL A 7 -8.09 8.59 -5.00
CA VAL A 7 -7.06 7.59 -4.79
C VAL A 7 -5.76 8.23 -5.22
N SER A 8 -4.79 8.14 -4.36
CA SER A 8 -3.49 8.70 -4.64
C SER A 8 -2.77 7.81 -5.65
N LEU A 9 -2.42 8.37 -6.79
CA LEU A 9 -1.65 7.64 -7.79
C LEU A 9 -0.18 7.94 -7.59
N PRO A 10 0.70 7.04 -7.97
CA PRO A 10 0.43 5.77 -8.64
C PRO A 10 0.00 4.68 -7.68
N LEU A 11 -0.59 3.64 -8.23
CA LEU A 11 -0.98 2.45 -7.49
C LEU A 11 -0.04 1.31 -7.84
N LEU A 12 0.24 0.48 -6.85
CA LEU A 12 1.12 -0.67 -7.02
C LEU A 12 0.35 -1.94 -6.69
N SER A 13 0.66 -3.01 -7.38
CA SER A 13 0.14 -4.32 -6.98
C SER A 13 0.83 -4.74 -5.68
N VAL A 14 0.29 -5.80 -5.06
CA VAL A 14 0.94 -6.35 -3.87
C VAL A 14 2.36 -6.79 -4.20
N SER A 15 2.53 -7.44 -5.35
CA SER A 15 3.84 -7.92 -5.77
C SER A 15 4.81 -6.76 -5.99
N GLU A 16 4.35 -5.71 -6.66
CA GLU A 16 5.18 -4.53 -6.89
C GLU A 16 5.55 -3.86 -5.58
N THR A 17 4.60 -3.80 -4.66
CA THR A 17 4.85 -3.19 -3.35
C THR A 17 5.90 -3.98 -2.59
N ALA A 18 5.80 -5.31 -2.61
CA ALA A 18 6.76 -6.16 -1.94
C ALA A 18 8.17 -5.91 -2.47
N THR A 19 8.30 -5.85 -3.79
CA THR A 19 9.58 -5.59 -4.41
C THR A 19 10.10 -4.19 -4.06
N TYR A 20 9.21 -3.22 -4.12
CA TYR A 20 9.57 -1.82 -3.83
C TYR A 20 10.06 -1.66 -2.40
N MET A 21 9.45 -2.36 -1.47
CA MET A 21 9.83 -2.27 -0.06
C MET A 21 10.94 -3.24 0.33
N GLY A 22 11.23 -4.22 -0.52
CA GLY A 22 12.22 -5.22 -0.18
C GLY A 22 11.73 -6.21 0.85
N VAL A 23 10.45 -6.54 0.84
CA VAL A 23 9.85 -7.48 1.80
C VAL A 23 9.05 -8.51 1.02
N GLY A 24 8.56 -9.53 1.73
CA GLY A 24 7.70 -10.53 1.12
C GLY A 24 6.27 -10.03 1.03
N LYS A 25 5.47 -10.69 0.18
CA LYS A 25 4.07 -10.33 0.04
C LYS A 25 3.32 -10.46 1.35
N LYS A 26 3.67 -11.45 2.15
CA LYS A 26 3.02 -11.66 3.43
C LYS A 26 3.12 -10.42 4.31
N VAL A 27 4.30 -9.80 4.31
CA VAL A 27 4.50 -8.58 5.07
C VAL A 27 3.63 -7.47 4.53
N VAL A 28 3.50 -7.38 3.21
CA VAL A 28 2.65 -6.35 2.61
C VAL A 28 1.21 -6.52 3.09
N TYR A 29 0.69 -7.75 3.06
CA TYR A 29 -0.67 -8.00 3.53
C TYR A 29 -0.83 -7.65 5.00
N GLN A 30 0.17 -7.94 5.81
CA GLN A 30 0.12 -7.59 7.23
C GLN A 30 0.08 -6.08 7.43
N LEU A 31 0.84 -5.35 6.65
CA LEU A 31 0.85 -3.89 6.75
C LEU A 31 -0.50 -3.31 6.34
N ILE A 32 -1.13 -3.90 5.33
CA ILE A 32 -2.47 -3.49 4.93
C ILE A 32 -3.45 -3.75 6.07
N GLU A 33 -3.38 -4.92 6.66
CA GLU A 33 -4.30 -5.32 7.71
C GLU A 33 -4.16 -4.43 8.93
N PHE A 34 -2.95 -4.01 9.24
CA PHE A 34 -2.72 -3.14 10.39
C PHE A 34 -2.96 -1.67 10.07
N GLY A 35 -3.33 -1.35 8.84
CA GLY A 35 -3.59 0.03 8.48
C GLY A 35 -2.35 0.88 8.31
N GLU A 36 -1.19 0.26 8.14
CA GLU A 36 0.06 1.00 7.99
C GLU A 36 0.24 1.52 6.57
N ILE A 37 -0.29 0.82 5.60
CA ILE A 37 -0.28 1.27 4.22
C ILE A 37 -1.70 1.16 3.69
N ARG A 38 -2.00 1.96 2.68
CA ARG A 38 -3.37 2.09 2.21
C ARG A 38 -3.57 1.27 0.95
N ALA A 39 -4.56 0.39 1.01
CA ALA A 39 -4.91 -0.44 -0.13
C ALA A 39 -6.32 -0.08 -0.59
N VAL A 40 -6.55 -0.23 -1.89
CA VAL A 40 -7.87 -0.06 -2.46
C VAL A 40 -8.17 -1.29 -3.28
N LYS A 41 -9.45 -1.62 -3.38
CA LYS A 41 -9.88 -2.71 -4.22
C LYS A 41 -10.47 -2.17 -5.50
N ASN A 42 -10.06 -2.75 -6.60
CA ASN A 42 -10.56 -2.34 -7.90
C ASN A 42 -10.79 -3.59 -8.72
N LYS A 43 -12.05 -3.91 -8.95
CA LYS A 43 -12.43 -5.06 -9.77
C LYS A 43 -11.79 -6.34 -9.27
N GLY A 44 -11.78 -6.51 -7.96
CA GLY A 44 -11.22 -7.71 -7.34
C GLY A 44 -9.73 -7.68 -7.12
N ALA A 45 -9.05 -6.69 -7.63
CA ALA A 45 -7.61 -6.58 -7.43
C ALA A 45 -7.33 -5.68 -6.24
N VAL A 46 -6.29 -6.03 -5.47
CA VAL A 46 -5.82 -5.22 -4.37
C VAL A 46 -4.67 -4.37 -4.88
N LEU A 47 -4.82 -3.07 -4.77
CA LEU A 47 -3.79 -2.13 -5.20
C LEU A 47 -3.42 -1.24 -4.03
N ILE A 48 -2.16 -0.86 -3.95
CA ILE A 48 -1.64 -0.10 -2.83
C ILE A 48 -1.22 1.28 -3.31
N GLU A 49 -1.60 2.31 -2.57
CA GLU A 49 -1.17 3.67 -2.88
C GLU A 49 0.31 3.80 -2.54
N LYS A 50 1.10 4.07 -3.56
CA LYS A 50 2.54 4.20 -3.38
C LYS A 50 2.87 5.29 -2.36
N ALA A 51 2.09 6.38 -2.36
CA ALA A 51 2.33 7.47 -1.42
C ALA A 51 2.24 6.99 0.02
N SER A 52 1.29 6.09 0.31
CA SER A 52 1.16 5.57 1.68
C SER A 52 2.35 4.69 2.05
N VAL A 53 2.90 3.98 1.08
CA VAL A 53 4.09 3.17 1.31
C VAL A 53 5.28 4.07 1.61
N ASP A 54 5.42 5.14 0.85
CA ASP A 54 6.52 6.08 1.08
C ASP A 54 6.40 6.73 2.45
N ASP A 55 5.18 7.10 2.84
CA ASP A 55 4.96 7.69 4.16
C ASP A 55 5.34 6.71 5.27
N PHE A 56 4.95 5.45 5.10
CA PHE A 56 5.27 4.43 6.08
C PHE A 56 6.79 4.26 6.21
N ARG A 57 7.47 4.21 5.08
CA ARG A 57 8.92 4.04 5.09
C ARG A 57 9.61 5.25 5.70
N ALA A 58 9.10 6.43 5.40
CA ALA A 58 9.68 7.66 5.94
C ALA A 58 9.48 7.75 7.46
N SER A 59 8.50 7.05 7.99
CA SER A 59 8.24 7.05 9.44
C SER A 59 9.26 6.23 10.21
N GLY A 60 10.05 5.41 9.52
CA GLY A 60 11.06 4.57 10.15
C GLY A 60 10.51 3.34 10.84
N LYS A 61 9.25 3.01 10.64
CA LYS A 61 8.65 1.88 11.34
C LYS A 61 9.18 0.54 10.87
N LEU A 62 9.71 0.50 9.66
CA LEU A 62 10.21 -0.74 9.09
C LEU A 62 11.73 -0.66 8.97
N THR A 63 12.40 -0.65 10.07
CA THR A 63 13.87 -0.56 10.06
C THR A 63 14.51 -1.85 10.52
#